data_4798680f3217bbdbd5f85ab44644e47b
#
_entry.id   4798680f3217bbdbd5f85ab44644e47b
#
_cell.length_a   1.000
_cell.length_b   1.000
_cell.length_c   1.000
_cell.angle_alpha   90.00
_cell.angle_beta   90.00
_cell.angle_gamma   90.00
#
_symmetry.space_group_name_H-M   'P 1'
#
loop_
_entity.id
_entity.type
_entity.pdbx_description
1 polymer ?
#
loop_
_entity_poly.entity_id
_entity_poly.type
_entity_poly.pdbx_seq_one_letter_code
_entity_poly.pdbx_strand_id
1 'polypeptide(L)'
;MYTIRELCKRSGLSRTALLYYESIGLLTAEARSESNYRLYSDDSAERLEKICTYRDAGVPLAEIVQILSHENSEEALYSIS
;
A
#
# COMPACT_ATOMS: atom_id res chain seq x y z
N MET A 1 4.77 13.83 -0.01
CA MET A 1 5.08 12.39 -0.13
C MET A 1 5.69 11.86 1.16
N TYR A 2 5.62 10.55 1.36
CA TYR A 2 6.11 9.91 2.58
C TYR A 2 7.33 9.06 2.27
N THR A 3 8.31 9.06 3.20
CA THR A 3 9.41 8.09 3.14
C THR A 3 8.92 6.77 3.73
N ILE A 4 9.67 5.68 3.49
CA ILE A 4 9.33 4.38 4.09
C ILE A 4 9.36 4.45 5.62
N ARG A 5 10.28 5.24 6.19
CA ARG A 5 10.37 5.45 7.63
C ARG A 5 9.09 6.08 8.19
N GLU A 6 8.55 7.08 7.50
CA GLU A 6 7.30 7.72 7.89
C GLU A 6 6.13 6.76 7.83
N LEU A 7 6.06 5.93 6.78
CA LEU A 7 5.02 4.91 6.67
C LEU A 7 5.13 3.85 7.75
N CYS A 8 6.35 3.45 8.13
CA CYS A 8 6.56 2.53 9.25
C CYS A 8 6.02 3.12 10.55
N LYS A 9 6.28 4.39 10.80
CA LYS A 9 5.76 5.08 11.98
C LYS A 9 4.24 5.14 12.00
N ARG A 10 3.63 5.48 10.87
CA ARG A 10 2.17 5.62 10.76
C ARG A 10 1.45 4.30 10.92
N SER A 11 2.00 3.23 10.38
CA SER A 11 1.36 1.92 10.33
C SER A 11 1.71 1.00 11.50
N GLY A 12 2.82 1.27 12.15
CA GLY A 12 3.36 0.37 13.17
C GLY A 12 4.02 -0.87 12.59
N LEU A 13 4.18 -0.94 11.27
CA LEU A 13 4.79 -2.08 10.59
C LEU A 13 6.29 -1.89 10.46
N SER A 14 7.03 -3.01 10.31
CA SER A 14 8.45 -2.97 10.07
C SER A 14 8.76 -2.61 8.62
N ARG A 15 9.98 -2.14 8.38
CA ARG A 15 10.45 -1.87 7.03
C ARG A 15 10.39 -3.12 6.16
N THR A 16 10.75 -4.26 6.72
CA THR A 16 10.72 -5.55 6.02
C THR A 16 9.30 -5.87 5.53
N ALA A 17 8.28 -5.62 6.37
CA ALA A 17 6.90 -5.85 6.00
C ALA A 17 6.48 -4.95 4.83
N LEU A 18 6.85 -3.67 4.86
CA LEU A 18 6.52 -2.74 3.78
C LEU A 18 7.21 -3.12 2.48
N LEU A 19 8.47 -3.54 2.53
CA LEU A 19 9.19 -4.01 1.35
C LEU A 19 8.57 -5.28 0.77
N TYR A 20 8.08 -6.16 1.64
CA TYR A 20 7.37 -7.36 1.20
C TYR A 20 6.07 -6.97 0.47
N TYR A 21 5.29 -6.05 1.02
CA TYR A 21 4.05 -5.59 0.38
C TYR A 21 4.34 -4.95 -0.98
N GLU A 22 5.43 -4.22 -1.09
CA GLU A 22 5.85 -3.66 -2.36
C GLU A 22 6.22 -4.77 -3.36
N SER A 23 6.89 -5.81 -2.91
CA SER A 23 7.32 -6.92 -3.76
C SER A 23 6.15 -7.69 -4.36
N ILE A 24 5.03 -7.78 -3.65
CA ILE A 24 3.83 -8.48 -4.13
C ILE A 24 2.82 -7.55 -4.82
N GLY A 25 3.18 -6.28 -4.99
CA GLY A 25 2.35 -5.32 -5.72
C GLY A 25 1.27 -4.66 -4.90
N LEU A 26 1.22 -4.86 -3.59
CA LEU A 26 0.24 -4.20 -2.72
C LEU A 26 0.57 -2.72 -2.48
N LEU A 27 1.83 -2.37 -2.52
CA LEU A 27 2.30 -1.02 -2.27
C LEU A 27 3.26 -0.62 -3.39
N THR A 28 3.19 0.61 -3.84
CA THR A 28 4.06 1.10 -4.92
C THR A 28 4.71 2.41 -4.51
N ALA A 29 6.03 2.47 -4.65
CA ALA A 29 6.75 3.73 -4.50
C ALA A 29 6.61 4.52 -5.80
N GLU A 30 6.18 5.77 -5.70
CA GLU A 30 5.92 6.60 -6.88
C GLU A 30 7.15 7.36 -7.37
N ALA A 31 8.10 7.62 -6.49
CA ALA A 31 9.27 8.41 -6.81
C ALA A 31 10.44 8.01 -5.92
N ARG A 32 11.59 8.61 -6.19
CA ARG A 32 12.76 8.50 -5.33
C ARG A 32 13.30 9.90 -5.07
N SER A 33 13.79 10.12 -3.84
CA SER A 33 14.44 11.38 -3.49
C SER A 33 15.80 11.49 -4.16
N GLU A 34 16.43 12.65 -4.04
CA GLU A 34 17.79 12.88 -4.55
C GLU A 34 18.79 11.88 -3.96
N SER A 35 18.57 11.46 -2.72
CA SER A 35 19.39 10.46 -2.05
C SER A 35 18.96 9.02 -2.35
N ASN A 36 18.10 8.83 -3.34
CA ASN A 36 17.60 7.53 -3.80
C ASN A 36 16.72 6.79 -2.77
N TYR A 37 16.09 7.52 -1.85
CA TYR A 37 15.10 6.95 -0.93
C TYR A 37 13.76 6.82 -1.63
N ARG A 38 13.02 5.74 -1.35
CA ARG A 38 11.68 5.54 -1.86
C ARG A 38 10.72 6.58 -1.29
N LEU A 39 9.90 7.15 -2.16
CA LEU A 39 8.85 8.11 -1.78
C LEU A 39 7.48 7.54 -2.16
N TYR A 40 6.54 7.64 -1.25
CA TYR A 40 5.19 7.11 -1.40
C TYR A 40 4.18 8.26 -1.39
N SER A 41 3.16 8.15 -2.24
CA SER A 41 2.10 9.16 -2.31
C SER A 41 1.11 9.02 -1.16
N ASP A 42 0.20 9.99 -1.05
CA ASP A 42 -0.92 9.92 -0.12
C ASP A 42 -1.80 8.71 -0.41
N ASP A 43 -2.00 8.38 -1.69
CA ASP A 43 -2.77 7.19 -2.09
C ASP A 43 -2.14 5.90 -1.55
N SER A 44 -0.81 5.80 -1.63
CA SER A 44 -0.10 4.65 -1.06
C SER A 44 -0.24 4.59 0.46
N ALA A 45 -0.19 5.75 1.12
CA ALA A 45 -0.38 5.81 2.58
C ALA A 45 -1.78 5.36 2.97
N GLU A 46 -2.82 5.81 2.25
CA GLU A 46 -4.20 5.38 2.48
C GLU A 46 -4.37 3.88 2.24
N ARG A 47 -3.76 3.37 1.16
CA ARG A 47 -3.80 1.95 0.86
C ARG A 47 -3.17 1.13 1.97
N LEU A 48 -2.06 1.60 2.52
CA LEU A 48 -1.40 0.94 3.64
C LEU A 48 -2.31 0.92 4.88
N GLU A 49 -3.03 2.00 5.15
CA GLU A 49 -3.99 2.04 6.24
C GLU A 49 -5.10 1.00 6.06
N LYS A 50 -5.60 0.83 4.84
CA LYS A 50 -6.59 -0.21 4.54
C LYS A 50 -6.02 -1.60 4.77
N ILE A 51 -4.79 -1.85 4.33
CA ILE A 51 -4.11 -3.13 4.56
C ILE A 51 -4.05 -3.43 6.05
N CYS A 52 -3.65 -2.45 6.86
CA CYS A 52 -3.57 -2.61 8.31
C CYS A 52 -4.94 -2.90 8.93
N THR A 53 -5.97 -2.21 8.49
CA THR A 53 -7.34 -2.41 8.97
C THR A 53 -7.81 -3.83 8.72
N TYR A 54 -7.64 -4.33 7.50
CA TYR A 54 -8.02 -5.71 7.16
C TYR A 54 -7.20 -6.73 7.93
N ARG A 55 -5.90 -6.48 8.06
CA ARG A 55 -5.02 -7.38 8.81
C ARG A 55 -5.42 -7.47 10.28
N ASP A 56 -5.72 -6.34 10.89
CA ASP A 56 -6.15 -6.29 12.29
C ASP A 56 -7.49 -6.98 12.49
N ALA A 57 -8.33 -7.00 11.46
CA ALA A 57 -9.60 -7.72 11.47
C ALA A 57 -9.44 -9.23 11.23
N GLY A 58 -8.21 -9.69 11.00
CA GLY A 58 -7.94 -11.12 10.79
C GLY A 58 -8.05 -11.58 9.33
N VAL A 59 -8.12 -10.65 8.38
CA VAL A 59 -8.21 -11.00 6.95
C VAL A 59 -6.84 -11.48 6.46
N PRO A 60 -6.76 -12.67 5.84
CA PRO A 60 -5.50 -13.15 5.27
C PRO A 60 -4.97 -12.23 4.16
N LEU A 61 -3.66 -12.15 4.05
CA LEU A 61 -3.02 -11.27 3.07
C LEU A 61 -3.47 -11.55 1.63
N ALA A 62 -3.64 -12.83 1.28
CA ALA A 62 -4.13 -13.21 -0.05
C ALA A 62 -5.51 -12.59 -0.35
N GLU A 63 -6.39 -12.54 0.64
CA GLU A 63 -7.70 -11.91 0.48
C GLU A 63 -7.60 -10.41 0.39
N ILE A 64 -6.70 -9.80 1.15
CA ILE A 64 -6.44 -8.35 1.08
C ILE A 64 -6.02 -7.97 -0.34
N VAL A 65 -5.13 -8.73 -0.94
CA VAL A 65 -4.70 -8.52 -2.33
C VAL A 65 -5.90 -8.53 -3.28
N GLN A 66 -6.78 -9.52 -3.13
CA GLN A 66 -7.97 -9.64 -3.97
C GLN A 66 -8.94 -8.47 -3.77
N ILE A 67 -9.20 -8.09 -2.53
CA ILE A 67 -10.11 -6.98 -2.20
C ILE A 67 -9.62 -5.70 -2.85
N LEU A 68 -8.34 -5.38 -2.69
CA LEU A 68 -7.77 -4.15 -3.25
C LEU A 68 -7.72 -4.19 -4.78
N SER A 69 -7.49 -5.35 -5.36
CA SER A 69 -7.52 -5.53 -6.82
C SER A 69 -8.92 -5.33 -7.37
N HIS A 70 -9.94 -5.82 -6.68
CA HIS A 70 -11.35 -5.63 -7.08
C HIS A 70 -11.76 -4.17 -7.01
N GLU A 71 -11.34 -3.43 -5.99
CA GLU A 71 -11.61 -2.00 -5.89
C GLU A 71 -11.08 -1.27 -7.12
N ASN A 72 -9.87 -1.56 -7.53
CA ASN A 72 -9.26 -0.96 -8.72
C ASN A 72 -10.03 -1.35 -9.99
N SER A 73 -10.48 -2.60 -10.09
CA SER A 73 -11.25 -3.08 -11.25
C SER A 73 -12.60 -2.38 -11.33
N GLU A 74 -13.28 -2.18 -10.22
CA GLU A 74 -14.54 -1.46 -10.17
C GLU A 74 -14.37 -0.02 -10.62
N GLU A 75 -13.34 0.67 -10.16
CA GLU A 75 -13.04 2.02 -10.61
C GLU A 75 -12.81 2.08 -12.12
N ALA A 76 -12.07 1.12 -12.66
CA ALA A 76 -11.84 1.03 -14.10
C ALA A 76 -13.13 0.83 -14.88
N LEU A 77 -14.03 0.00 -14.37
CA LEU A 77 -15.34 -0.23 -14.99
C LEU A 77 -16.20 1.02 -14.98
N TYR A 78 -16.23 1.73 -13.87
CA TYR A 78 -16.98 2.99 -13.78
C TYR A 78 -16.41 4.06 -14.71
N SER A 79 -15.12 4.07 -14.91
CA SER A 79 -14.45 5.02 -15.79
C SER A 79 -14.79 4.77 -17.27
N ILE A 80 -15.04 3.51 -17.62
CA ILE A 80 -15.36 3.12 -19.00
C ILE A 80 -16.82 3.36 -19.32
N SER A 81 -17.66 3.22 -18.34
CA SER A 81 -19.10 3.40 -18.50
C SER A 81 -19.53 4.86 -18.35
#